data_c3556d19959da6323c4c18c28868a1be
#
_entry.id   c3556d19959da6323c4c18c28868a1be
#
_cell.length_a   1.000
_cell.length_b   1.000
_cell.length_c   1.000
_cell.angle_alpha   90.00
_cell.angle_beta   90.00
_cell.angle_gamma   90.00
#
_symmetry.space_group_name_H-M   'P 1'
#
loop_
_entity.id
_entity.type
_entity.pdbx_description
1 polymer ?
#
loop_
_entity_poly.entity_id
_entity_poly.type
_entity_poly.pdbx_seq_one_letter_code
_entity_poly.pdbx_strand_id
1 'polypeptide(L)'
;MSKSFFSEKVCDEIDLHMLIRIQAEVEFYEFLDKAHSLGFHKVRIITGKGLNSENKQSVLKPFIQGILKKEKLKFRDAKLNEGGSGAIDVWIY
;
A
#
# COMPACT_ATOMS: atom_id res chain seq x y z
N MET A 1 -14.02 -19.32 15.73
CA MET A 1 -14.66 -18.13 15.21
C MET A 1 -13.80 -17.49 14.14
N SER A 2 -14.40 -17.18 13.05
CA SER A 2 -13.65 -16.59 11.97
C SER A 2 -14.02 -15.13 11.80
N LYS A 3 -13.02 -14.30 11.58
CA LYS A 3 -13.23 -12.95 11.16
C LYS A 3 -13.08 -12.88 9.67
N SER A 4 -13.82 -11.96 9.05
CA SER A 4 -13.56 -11.68 7.65
C SER A 4 -12.11 -11.23 7.51
N PHE A 5 -11.45 -11.80 6.53
CA PHE A 5 -10.09 -11.40 6.21
C PHE A 5 -9.98 -9.88 6.00
N PHE A 6 -11.01 -9.31 5.36
CA PHE A 6 -11.01 -7.89 5.03
C PHE A 6 -11.34 -6.98 6.19
N SER A 7 -11.74 -7.53 7.34
CA SER A 7 -12.06 -6.71 8.50
C SER A 7 -10.89 -6.55 9.45
N GLU A 8 -9.74 -7.11 9.12
CA GLU A 8 -8.56 -6.96 9.95
C GLU A 8 -8.11 -5.50 9.98
N LYS A 9 -7.59 -5.09 11.13
CA LYS A 9 -7.11 -3.74 11.27
C LYS A 9 -5.77 -3.56 10.58
N VAL A 10 -5.54 -2.36 10.08
CA VAL A 10 -4.24 -1.98 9.53
C VAL A 10 -3.25 -1.88 10.69
N CYS A 11 -2.17 -2.65 10.61
CA CYS A 11 -1.16 -2.68 11.67
C CYS A 11 -0.18 -1.52 11.59
N ASP A 12 0.11 -1.06 10.38
CA ASP A 12 1.05 0.03 10.17
C ASP A 12 0.79 0.60 8.77
N GLU A 13 1.30 1.78 8.53
CA GLU A 13 1.16 2.38 7.22
C GLU A 13 2.43 3.14 6.86
N ILE A 14 2.65 3.30 5.55
CA ILE A 14 3.77 4.07 5.04
C ILE A 14 3.24 5.04 3.99
N ASP A 15 3.75 6.25 4.02
CA ASP A 15 3.35 7.30 3.09
C ASP A 15 4.46 7.50 2.06
N LEU A 16 4.17 7.15 0.83
CA LEU A 16 5.12 7.27 -0.27
C LEU A 16 4.77 8.38 -1.25
N HIS A 17 3.71 9.14 -0.99
CA HIS A 17 3.10 9.97 -2.02
C HIS A 17 4.00 11.10 -2.54
N MET A 18 5.02 11.50 -1.80
CA MET A 18 5.92 12.57 -2.25
C MET A 18 7.24 12.05 -2.81
N LEU A 19 7.39 10.74 -2.90
CA LEU A 19 8.66 10.15 -3.31
C LEU A 19 8.67 9.88 -4.82
N ILE A 20 9.85 9.94 -5.42
CA ILE A 20 10.04 9.44 -6.78
C ILE A 20 10.12 7.91 -6.72
N ARG A 21 9.97 7.27 -7.87
CA ARG A 21 9.83 5.81 -7.91
C ARG A 21 11.00 5.08 -7.27
N ILE A 22 12.24 5.53 -7.53
CA ILE A 22 13.41 4.85 -6.98
C ILE A 22 13.37 4.88 -5.45
N GLN A 23 13.07 6.04 -4.88
CA GLN A 23 12.98 6.18 -3.43
C GLN A 23 11.82 5.37 -2.87
N ALA A 24 10.68 5.42 -3.55
CA ALA A 24 9.50 4.69 -3.10
C ALA A 24 9.76 3.19 -3.08
N GLU A 25 10.46 2.68 -4.08
CA GLU A 25 10.76 1.26 -4.15
C GLU A 25 11.60 0.80 -2.96
N VAL A 26 12.66 1.55 -2.65
CA VAL A 26 13.53 1.20 -1.53
C VAL A 26 12.75 1.21 -0.22
N GLU A 27 11.98 2.29 0.01
CA GLU A 27 11.25 2.42 1.26
C GLU A 27 10.14 1.40 1.37
N PHE A 28 9.51 1.08 0.24
CA PHE A 28 8.45 0.09 0.22
C PHE A 28 8.99 -1.30 0.61
N TYR A 29 10.12 -1.70 0.04
CA TYR A 29 10.70 -3.00 0.37
C TYR A 29 11.18 -3.07 1.82
N GLU A 30 11.77 -1.99 2.32
CA GLU A 30 12.17 -1.94 3.72
C GLU A 30 10.94 -2.07 4.64
N PHE A 31 9.86 -1.41 4.26
CA PHE A 31 8.62 -1.47 5.02
C PHE A 31 8.03 -2.89 5.00
N LEU A 32 8.05 -3.54 3.84
CA LEU A 32 7.58 -4.92 3.73
C LEU A 32 8.39 -5.87 4.60
N ASP A 33 9.72 -5.71 4.59
CA ASP A 33 10.58 -6.55 5.42
C ASP A 33 10.26 -6.36 6.90
N LYS A 34 10.08 -5.12 7.31
CA LYS A 34 9.71 -4.81 8.70
C LYS A 34 8.36 -5.43 9.05
N ALA A 35 7.37 -5.25 8.18
CA ALA A 35 6.04 -5.77 8.43
C ALA A 35 6.06 -7.28 8.54
N HIS A 36 6.82 -7.93 7.68
CA HIS A 36 6.95 -9.38 7.70
C HIS A 36 7.62 -9.84 8.99
N SER A 37 8.71 -9.18 9.38
CA SER A 37 9.46 -9.54 10.58
C SER A 37 8.63 -9.37 11.84
N LEU A 38 7.77 -8.34 11.87
CA LEU A 38 6.95 -8.07 13.04
C LEU A 38 5.62 -8.83 13.04
N GLY A 39 5.37 -9.62 12.00
CA GLY A 39 4.16 -10.42 11.94
C GLY A 39 2.90 -9.62 11.66
N PHE A 40 3.03 -8.47 11.02
CA PHE A 40 1.85 -7.66 10.66
C PHE A 40 1.05 -8.40 9.60
N HIS A 41 -0.27 -8.46 9.82
CA HIS A 41 -1.14 -9.13 8.86
C HIS A 41 -1.58 -8.20 7.74
N LYS A 42 -1.87 -6.95 8.07
CA LYS A 42 -2.40 -6.00 7.11
C LYS A 42 -1.71 -4.65 7.30
N VAL A 43 -1.28 -4.07 6.19
CA VAL A 43 -0.63 -2.76 6.22
C VAL A 43 -1.25 -1.88 5.15
N ARG A 44 -0.96 -0.59 5.19
CA ARG A 44 -1.49 0.37 4.23
C ARG A 44 -0.35 1.15 3.59
N ILE A 45 -0.43 1.30 2.27
CA ILE A 45 0.55 2.06 1.50
C ILE A 45 -0.16 3.29 0.95
N ILE A 46 0.30 4.47 1.28
CA ILE A 46 -0.28 5.71 0.80
C ILE A 46 0.50 6.16 -0.41
N THR A 47 -0.12 6.14 -1.56
CA THR A 47 0.52 6.53 -2.83
C THR A 47 0.05 7.89 -3.32
N GLY A 48 -0.99 8.44 -2.70
CA GLY A 48 -1.57 9.69 -3.13
C GLY A 48 -2.53 9.50 -4.29
N LYS A 49 -3.35 10.49 -4.53
CA LYS A 49 -4.35 10.43 -5.60
C LYS A 49 -3.89 11.07 -6.89
N GLY A 50 -2.73 11.73 -6.88
CA GLY A 50 -2.21 12.38 -8.08
C GLY A 50 -3.03 13.59 -8.51
N LEU A 51 -3.67 14.25 -7.57
CA LEU A 51 -4.57 15.36 -7.90
C LEU A 51 -3.84 16.56 -8.53
N ASN A 52 -2.55 16.68 -8.26
CA ASN A 52 -1.76 17.79 -8.78
C ASN A 52 -1.00 17.44 -10.05
N SER A 53 -1.16 16.22 -10.56
CA SER A 53 -0.51 15.83 -11.80
C SER A 53 -1.42 16.21 -12.97
N GLU A 54 -0.81 16.36 -14.15
CA GLU A 54 -1.58 16.65 -15.35
C GLU A 54 -2.61 15.59 -15.64
N ASN A 55 -2.25 14.35 -15.38
CA ASN A 55 -3.13 13.20 -15.66
C ASN A 55 -4.06 12.89 -14.51
N LYS A 56 -3.95 13.63 -13.42
CA LYS A 56 -4.79 13.40 -12.26
C LYS A 56 -4.69 11.98 -11.74
N GLN A 57 -3.53 11.36 -11.91
CA GLN A 57 -3.28 9.99 -11.49
C GLN A 57 -1.96 9.90 -10.76
N SER A 58 -1.91 9.07 -9.74
CA SER A 58 -0.68 8.80 -9.03
C SER A 58 0.18 7.88 -9.89
N VAL A 59 1.40 8.30 -10.17
CA VAL A 59 2.34 7.42 -10.89
C VAL A 59 2.86 6.33 -9.98
N LEU A 60 2.80 6.54 -8.67
CA LEU A 60 3.28 5.54 -7.72
C LEU A 60 2.33 4.38 -7.59
N LYS A 61 1.02 4.62 -7.70
CA LYS A 61 0.06 3.56 -7.44
C LYS A 61 0.22 2.37 -8.38
N PRO A 62 0.22 2.57 -9.71
CA PRO A 62 0.41 1.42 -10.60
C PRO A 62 1.79 0.79 -10.43
N PHE A 63 2.80 1.58 -10.09
CA PHE A 63 4.12 1.06 -9.84
C PHE A 63 4.13 0.11 -8.64
N ILE A 64 3.55 0.55 -7.53
CA ILE A 64 3.46 -0.28 -6.32
C ILE A 64 2.59 -1.50 -6.55
N GLN A 65 1.46 -1.33 -7.26
CA GLN A 65 0.60 -2.46 -7.58
C GLN A 65 1.35 -3.51 -8.40
N GLY A 66 2.22 -3.07 -9.30
CA GLY A 66 3.05 -3.99 -10.07
C GLY A 66 3.97 -4.82 -9.18
N ILE A 67 4.58 -4.16 -8.18
CA ILE A 67 5.44 -4.86 -7.24
C ILE A 67 4.62 -5.86 -6.42
N LEU A 68 3.44 -5.45 -5.96
CA LEU A 68 2.59 -6.32 -5.16
C LEU A 68 2.18 -7.58 -5.92
N LYS A 69 1.88 -7.43 -7.21
CA LYS A 69 1.56 -8.58 -8.05
C LYS A 69 2.77 -9.49 -8.21
N LYS A 70 3.93 -8.90 -8.41
CA LYS A 70 5.17 -9.66 -8.56
C LYS A 70 5.46 -10.45 -7.28
N GLU A 71 5.24 -9.84 -6.12
CA GLU A 71 5.47 -10.48 -4.85
C GLU A 71 4.31 -11.39 -4.44
N LYS A 72 3.26 -11.44 -5.25
CA LYS A 72 2.09 -12.29 -5.01
C LYS A 72 1.38 -11.97 -3.69
N LEU A 73 1.33 -10.68 -3.36
CA LEU A 73 0.63 -10.21 -2.18
C LEU A 73 -0.78 -9.78 -2.55
N LYS A 74 -1.72 -10.05 -1.67
CA LYS A 74 -3.10 -9.66 -1.85
C LYS A 74 -3.25 -8.18 -1.48
N PHE A 75 -3.96 -7.43 -2.30
CA PHE A 75 -4.14 -6.00 -2.04
C PHE A 75 -5.43 -5.51 -2.67
N ARG A 76 -5.87 -4.35 -2.20
CA ARG A 76 -7.00 -3.65 -2.80
C ARG A 76 -6.93 -2.18 -2.36
N ASP A 77 -7.74 -1.33 -3.03
CA ASP A 77 -7.84 0.07 -2.62
C ASP A 77 -8.40 0.14 -1.20
N ALA A 78 -7.93 1.12 -0.44
CA ALA A 78 -8.47 1.39 0.88
C ALA A 78 -9.91 1.87 0.75
N LYS A 79 -10.67 1.75 1.84
CA LYS A 79 -12.03 2.25 1.86
C LYS A 79 -12.05 3.76 1.64
N LEU A 80 -13.14 4.27 1.10
CA LEU A 80 -13.25 5.70 0.77
C LEU A 80 -12.91 6.59 1.95
N ASN A 81 -13.35 6.23 3.14
CA ASN A 81 -13.11 7.03 4.33
C ASN A 81 -11.74 6.76 4.95
N GLU A 82 -10.92 5.91 4.31
CA GLU A 82 -9.61 5.55 4.83
C GLU A 82 -8.50 5.78 3.81
N GLY A 83 -8.76 6.64 2.82
CA GLY A 83 -7.78 6.97 1.82
C GLY A 83 -8.24 6.72 0.40
N GLY A 84 -9.21 5.86 0.21
CA GLY A 84 -9.80 5.60 -1.09
C GLY A 84 -8.75 5.22 -2.13
N SER A 85 -8.81 5.85 -3.30
CA SER A 85 -7.91 5.52 -4.39
C SER A 85 -6.48 6.02 -4.16
N GLY A 86 -6.25 6.77 -3.10
CA GLY A 86 -4.90 7.25 -2.76
C GLY A 86 -4.14 6.33 -1.83
N ALA A 87 -4.70 5.18 -1.47
CA ALA A 87 -4.07 4.24 -0.55
C ALA A 87 -4.41 2.82 -0.95
N ILE A 88 -3.52 1.90 -0.61
CA ILE A 88 -3.67 0.48 -0.93
C ILE A 88 -3.54 -0.30 0.37
N ASP A 89 -4.52 -1.14 0.66
CA ASP A 89 -4.44 -2.07 1.77
C ASP A 89 -3.82 -3.37 1.27
N VAL A 90 -2.85 -3.88 2.01
CA VAL A 90 -2.05 -5.05 1.62
C VAL A 90 -2.08 -6.07 2.74
N TRP A 91 -2.29 -7.33 2.38
CA TRP A 91 -2.26 -8.43 3.34
C TRP A 91 -0.93 -9.16 3.20
N ILE A 92 -0.14 -9.11 4.28
CA ILE A 92 1.20 -9.69 4.30
C ILE A 92 1.13 -11.20 4.47
N TYR A 93 0.17 -11.66 5.26
CA TYR A 93 -0.02 -13.10 5.50
C TYR A 93 -1.39 -13.56 5.08
#